data_0b3f936d6587aa4fa3cb6956deaaa356
#
_entry.id   0b3f936d6587aa4fa3cb6956deaaa356
#
_cell.length_a   1.000
_cell.length_b   1.000
_cell.length_c   1.000
_cell.angle_alpha   90.00
_cell.angle_beta   90.00
_cell.angle_gamma   90.00
#
_symmetry.space_group_name_H-M   'P 1'
#
loop_
_entity.id
_entity.type
_entity.pdbx_description
1 polymer ?
#
loop_
_entity_poly.entity_id
_entity_poly.type
_entity_poly.pdbx_seq_one_letter_code
_entity_poly.pdbx_strand_id
1 'polypeptide(L)'
;FYVTGIRLSELIDIQIIDIEFYKKTIKVLGKRNKERIIPLSEVIIKTLKIFINEYKLKDFLFTDIKGNKVYPKLVYRVVKKYIGMISSINKRSPHVLRHTFATHMLNNGADINAIKDLLGHANLSATQVYTHNTVEKLKSIYKQAHPRA
;
A
#
# COMPACT_ATOMS: atom_id res chain seq x y z
N PHE A 1 3.57 1.33 -3.44
CA PHE A 1 4.46 1.69 -2.32
C PHE A 1 4.26 3.14 -1.87
N TYR A 2 4.41 4.10 -2.78
CA TYR A 2 4.28 5.52 -2.44
C TYR A 2 2.86 5.90 -1.98
N VAL A 3 1.82 5.39 -2.64
CA VAL A 3 0.43 5.73 -2.30
C VAL A 3 -0.04 5.05 -1.02
N THR A 4 0.44 3.86 -0.72
CA THR A 4 -0.11 3.01 0.36
C THR A 4 0.83 2.82 1.54
N GLY A 5 2.09 3.14 1.40
CA GLY A 5 3.11 2.81 2.37
C GLY A 5 3.28 1.30 2.64
N ILE A 6 2.80 0.44 1.74
CA ILE A 6 2.83 -1.02 1.91
C ILE A 6 4.25 -1.58 1.95
N ARG A 7 4.47 -2.68 2.68
CA ARG A 7 5.75 -3.41 2.65
C ARG A 7 5.87 -4.27 1.40
N LEU A 8 7.11 -4.58 1.00
CA LEU A 8 7.37 -5.42 -0.16
C LEU A 8 6.74 -6.81 -0.02
N SER A 9 6.90 -7.46 1.12
CA SER A 9 6.28 -8.77 1.38
C SER A 9 4.76 -8.72 1.29
N GLU A 10 4.16 -7.70 1.90
CA GLU A 10 2.70 -7.50 1.87
C GLU A 10 2.19 -7.27 0.45
N LEU A 11 2.90 -6.46 -0.36
CA LEU A 11 2.51 -6.22 -1.76
C LEU A 11 2.53 -7.51 -2.58
N ILE A 12 3.54 -8.36 -2.38
CA ILE A 12 3.67 -9.65 -3.08
C ILE A 12 2.51 -10.59 -2.74
N ASP A 13 2.01 -10.52 -1.51
CA ASP A 13 0.97 -11.41 -0.98
C ASP A 13 -0.46 -10.93 -1.24
N ILE A 14 -0.65 -9.70 -1.77
CA ILE A 14 -2.00 -9.18 -2.04
C ILE A 14 -2.75 -10.07 -3.01
N GLN A 15 -3.93 -10.49 -2.58
CA GLN A 15 -4.94 -11.13 -3.42
C GLN A 15 -6.03 -10.13 -3.81
N ILE A 16 -6.74 -10.41 -4.89
CA ILE A 16 -7.84 -9.54 -5.35
C ILE A 16 -8.96 -9.49 -4.32
N ILE A 17 -9.20 -10.59 -3.60
CA ILE A 17 -10.20 -10.68 -2.52
C ILE A 17 -9.89 -9.76 -1.33
N ASP A 18 -8.63 -9.34 -1.16
CA ASP A 18 -8.24 -8.41 -0.11
C ASP A 18 -8.67 -6.96 -0.39
N ILE A 19 -9.14 -6.68 -1.61
CA ILE A 19 -9.52 -5.33 -2.05
C ILE A 19 -11.02 -5.15 -1.87
N GLU A 20 -11.40 -4.27 -0.95
CA GLU A 20 -12.80 -3.87 -0.77
C GLU A 20 -13.08 -2.63 -1.63
N PHE A 21 -13.54 -2.85 -2.86
CA PHE A 21 -13.75 -1.79 -3.86
C PHE A 21 -14.79 -0.74 -3.43
N TYR A 22 -15.85 -1.16 -2.76
CA TYR A 22 -16.89 -0.25 -2.28
C TYR A 22 -16.38 0.63 -1.16
N LYS A 23 -15.71 0.04 -0.17
CA LYS A 23 -15.11 0.77 0.96
C LYS A 23 -13.82 1.50 0.59
N LYS A 24 -13.28 1.26 -0.61
CA LYS A 24 -12.00 1.81 -1.08
C LYS A 24 -10.86 1.53 -0.10
N THR A 25 -10.72 0.28 0.27
CA THR A 25 -9.68 -0.17 1.20
C THR A 25 -9.04 -1.45 0.72
N ILE A 26 -7.84 -1.71 1.19
CA ILE A 26 -7.17 -2.98 1.03
C ILE A 26 -6.74 -3.51 2.39
N LYS A 27 -7.00 -4.79 2.63
CA LYS A 27 -6.53 -5.50 3.80
C LYS A 27 -5.16 -6.10 3.51
N VAL A 28 -4.21 -5.91 4.40
CA VAL A 28 -2.87 -6.49 4.28
C VAL A 28 -2.47 -7.22 5.55
N LEU A 29 -1.76 -8.33 5.36
CA LEU A 29 -1.26 -9.16 6.45
C LEU A 29 0.19 -8.82 6.72
N GLY A 30 0.44 -8.23 7.86
CA GLY A 30 1.77 -7.82 8.30
C GLY A 30 2.51 -8.89 9.09
N LYS A 31 3.66 -8.49 9.63
CA LYS A 31 4.47 -9.38 10.49
C LYS A 31 3.66 -9.89 11.68
N ARG A 32 3.85 -11.17 12.07
CA ARG A 32 3.13 -11.86 13.15
C ARG A 32 1.62 -11.99 12.91
N ASN A 33 1.22 -12.14 11.63
CA ASN A 33 -0.18 -12.33 11.25
C ASN A 33 -1.11 -11.17 11.66
N LYS A 34 -0.56 -9.96 11.82
CA LYS A 34 -1.38 -8.77 12.14
C LYS A 34 -1.95 -8.18 10.87
N GLU A 35 -3.27 -8.15 10.81
CA GLU A 35 -3.99 -7.49 9.73
C GLU A 35 -4.04 -5.98 9.95
N ARG A 36 -4.00 -5.21 8.87
CA ARG A 36 -4.36 -3.80 8.86
C ARG A 36 -5.06 -3.42 7.58
N ILE A 37 -5.83 -2.34 7.67
CA ILE A 37 -6.56 -1.77 6.55
C ILE A 37 -5.83 -0.53 6.07
N ILE A 38 -5.63 -0.42 4.76
CA ILE A 38 -5.02 0.73 4.11
C ILE A 38 -6.09 1.39 3.22
N PRO A 39 -6.38 2.69 3.38
CA PRO A 39 -7.24 3.43 2.48
C PRO A 39 -6.65 3.52 1.08
N LEU A 40 -7.51 3.53 0.05
CA LEU A 40 -7.13 3.70 -1.34
C LEU A 40 -7.88 4.90 -1.92
N SER A 41 -7.20 5.73 -2.70
CA SER A 41 -7.85 6.83 -3.40
C SER A 41 -8.73 6.31 -4.56
N GLU A 42 -9.67 7.13 -4.99
CA GLU A 42 -10.55 6.82 -6.12
C GLU A 42 -9.77 6.47 -7.40
N VAL A 43 -8.68 7.21 -7.63
CA VAL A 43 -7.80 6.99 -8.79
C VAL A 43 -7.18 5.60 -8.75
N ILE A 44 -6.70 5.17 -7.57
CA ILE A 44 -6.11 3.83 -7.40
C ILE A 44 -7.17 2.74 -7.60
N ILE A 45 -8.36 2.93 -7.04
CA ILE A 45 -9.47 1.98 -7.22
C ILE A 45 -9.82 1.79 -8.71
N LYS A 46 -9.95 2.91 -9.45
CA LYS A 46 -10.21 2.86 -10.90
C LYS A 46 -9.08 2.15 -11.64
N THR A 47 -7.83 2.50 -11.33
CA THR A 47 -6.64 1.87 -11.94
C THR A 47 -6.61 0.36 -11.66
N LEU A 48 -6.88 -0.06 -10.43
CA LEU A 48 -6.91 -1.47 -10.07
C LEU A 48 -8.01 -2.25 -10.82
N LYS A 49 -9.21 -1.67 -10.95
CA LYS A 49 -10.29 -2.30 -11.72
C LYS A 49 -9.91 -2.52 -13.19
N ILE A 50 -9.34 -1.49 -13.82
CA ILE A 50 -8.86 -1.59 -15.21
C ILE A 50 -7.77 -2.66 -15.32
N PHE A 51 -6.78 -2.62 -14.43
CA PHE A 51 -5.66 -3.55 -14.42
C PHE A 51 -6.12 -5.01 -14.25
N ILE A 52 -7.00 -5.28 -13.29
CA ILE A 52 -7.52 -6.63 -13.03
C ILE A 52 -8.26 -7.16 -14.27
N ASN A 53 -9.09 -6.33 -14.90
CA ASN A 53 -9.87 -6.72 -16.07
C ASN A 53 -8.98 -6.93 -17.32
N GLU A 54 -8.04 -6.02 -17.57
CA GLU A 54 -7.14 -6.07 -18.73
C GLU A 54 -6.26 -7.33 -18.71
N TYR A 55 -5.68 -7.63 -17.53
CA TYR A 55 -4.80 -8.80 -17.36
C TYR A 55 -5.55 -10.07 -16.93
N LYS A 56 -6.89 -10.03 -16.81
CA LYS A 56 -7.76 -11.16 -16.41
C LYS A 56 -7.25 -11.85 -15.14
N LEU A 57 -6.81 -11.06 -14.17
CA LEU A 57 -6.26 -11.57 -12.92
C LEU A 57 -7.34 -12.29 -12.11
N LYS A 58 -6.97 -13.41 -11.45
CA LYS A 58 -7.94 -14.24 -10.69
C LYS A 58 -7.66 -14.23 -9.19
N ASP A 59 -6.42 -14.46 -8.81
CA ASP A 59 -6.05 -14.66 -7.40
C ASP A 59 -5.16 -13.52 -6.90
N PHE A 60 -3.88 -13.52 -7.30
CA PHE A 60 -2.92 -12.50 -6.90
C PHE A 60 -3.07 -11.23 -7.73
N LEU A 61 -2.98 -10.08 -7.06
CA LEU A 61 -3.02 -8.77 -7.72
C LEU A 61 -1.80 -8.54 -8.61
N PHE A 62 -0.64 -9.02 -8.21
CA PHE A 62 0.61 -8.87 -8.97
C PHE A 62 1.16 -10.24 -9.34
N THR A 63 1.25 -10.48 -10.66
CA THR A 63 1.75 -11.73 -11.22
C THR A 63 2.93 -11.48 -12.15
N ASP A 64 3.71 -12.51 -12.40
CA ASP A 64 4.69 -12.52 -13.48
C ASP A 64 4.01 -12.79 -14.84
N ILE A 65 4.78 -12.80 -15.91
CA ILE A 65 4.28 -13.05 -17.27
C ILE A 65 3.67 -14.45 -17.47
N LYS A 66 3.92 -15.37 -16.53
CA LYS A 66 3.36 -16.73 -16.52
C LYS A 66 2.11 -16.84 -15.63
N GLY A 67 1.67 -15.75 -15.03
CA GLY A 67 0.54 -15.74 -14.08
C GLY A 67 0.89 -16.18 -12.66
N ASN A 68 2.16 -16.46 -12.36
CA ASN A 68 2.56 -16.81 -11.00
C ASN A 68 2.73 -15.55 -10.14
N LYS A 69 2.58 -15.73 -8.83
CA LYS A 69 2.84 -14.69 -7.84
C LYS A 69 4.23 -14.07 -8.05
N VAL A 70 4.31 -12.73 -8.03
CA VAL A 70 5.60 -12.02 -8.15
C VAL A 70 6.53 -12.34 -6.97
N TYR A 71 7.83 -12.18 -7.19
CA TYR A 71 8.86 -12.41 -6.18
C TYR A 71 9.67 -11.13 -5.91
N PRO A 72 10.32 -11.01 -4.73
CA PRO A 72 10.97 -9.76 -4.29
C PRO A 72 11.91 -9.14 -5.31
N LYS A 73 12.78 -9.95 -5.93
CA LYS A 73 13.78 -9.48 -6.89
C LYS A 73 13.15 -8.86 -8.15
N LEU A 74 11.99 -9.40 -8.60
CA LEU A 74 11.25 -8.83 -9.72
C LEU A 74 10.71 -7.45 -9.37
N VAL A 75 10.04 -7.33 -8.22
CA VAL A 75 9.49 -6.04 -7.75
C VAL A 75 10.59 -5.00 -7.57
N TYR A 76 11.75 -5.39 -7.00
CA TYR A 76 12.90 -4.49 -6.88
C TYR A 76 13.39 -3.99 -8.25
N ARG A 77 13.50 -4.87 -9.25
CA ARG A 77 13.93 -4.48 -10.62
C ARG A 77 12.95 -3.48 -11.25
N VAL A 78 11.65 -3.74 -11.11
CA VAL A 78 10.61 -2.86 -11.64
C VAL A 78 10.69 -1.49 -10.96
N VAL A 79 10.71 -1.44 -9.64
CA VAL A 79 10.81 -0.18 -8.89
C VAL A 79 12.08 0.59 -9.23
N LYS A 80 13.23 -0.09 -9.28
CA LYS A 80 14.52 0.52 -9.65
C LYS A 80 14.49 1.13 -11.04
N LYS A 81 13.91 0.41 -12.01
CA LYS A 81 13.74 0.88 -13.40
C LYS A 81 12.92 2.17 -13.44
N TYR A 82 11.71 2.15 -12.89
CA TYR A 82 10.79 3.29 -13.00
C TYR A 82 11.23 4.51 -12.18
N ILE A 83 11.78 4.33 -10.98
CA ILE A 83 12.36 5.46 -10.24
C ILE A 83 13.55 6.05 -11.02
N GLY A 84 14.35 5.20 -11.67
CA GLY A 84 15.50 5.64 -12.47
C GLY A 84 15.14 6.48 -13.69
N MET A 85 13.92 6.34 -14.22
CA MET A 85 13.43 7.14 -15.34
C MET A 85 13.01 8.56 -14.94
N ILE A 86 12.61 8.75 -13.68
CA ILE A 86 11.99 10.00 -13.20
C ILE A 86 12.82 10.73 -12.15
N SER A 87 13.89 10.13 -11.66
CA SER A 87 14.69 10.69 -10.58
C SER A 87 16.16 10.26 -10.65
N SER A 88 17.05 11.21 -10.35
CA SER A 88 18.49 10.98 -10.21
C SER A 88 18.90 10.40 -8.85
N ILE A 89 17.95 10.11 -7.96
CA ILE A 89 18.22 9.56 -6.63
C ILE A 89 18.98 8.23 -6.73
N ASN A 90 20.09 8.12 -5.99
CA ASN A 90 20.92 6.91 -5.99
C ASN A 90 20.23 5.68 -5.36
N LYS A 91 19.50 5.89 -4.27
CA LYS A 91 18.76 4.82 -3.58
C LYS A 91 17.38 4.64 -4.20
N ARG A 92 17.23 3.61 -5.04
CA ARG A 92 15.99 3.30 -5.79
C ARG A 92 15.41 1.98 -5.31
N SER A 93 14.53 2.01 -4.32
CA SER A 93 13.97 0.79 -3.73
C SER A 93 12.53 0.98 -3.25
N PRO A 94 11.77 -0.11 -3.04
CA PRO A 94 10.46 -0.07 -2.38
C PRO A 94 10.49 0.63 -1.02
N HIS A 95 11.56 0.45 -0.24
CA HIS A 95 11.71 1.11 1.06
C HIS A 95 11.78 2.63 0.97
N VAL A 96 12.44 3.16 -0.05
CA VAL A 96 12.50 4.62 -0.29
C VAL A 96 11.09 5.16 -0.55
N LEU A 97 10.30 4.51 -1.40
CA LEU A 97 8.93 4.95 -1.69
C LEU A 97 8.03 4.92 -0.45
N ARG A 98 8.17 3.88 0.36
CA ARG A 98 7.45 3.78 1.64
C ARG A 98 7.91 4.85 2.65
N HIS A 99 9.20 5.14 2.71
CA HIS A 99 9.73 6.22 3.54
C HIS A 99 9.20 7.59 3.06
N THR A 100 9.19 7.83 1.76
CA THR A 100 8.64 9.05 1.16
C THR A 100 7.15 9.19 1.49
N PHE A 101 6.36 8.11 1.45
CA PHE A 101 4.98 8.12 1.93
C PHE A 101 4.89 8.65 3.37
N ALA A 102 5.66 8.05 4.29
CA ALA A 102 5.64 8.45 5.70
C ALA A 102 6.02 9.92 5.90
N THR A 103 7.09 10.35 5.22
CA THR A 103 7.59 11.74 5.30
C THR A 103 6.58 12.74 4.77
N HIS A 104 5.95 12.46 3.62
CA HIS A 104 4.94 13.35 3.06
C HIS A 104 3.69 13.44 3.94
N MET A 105 3.21 12.32 4.49
CA MET A 105 2.11 12.33 5.43
C MET A 105 2.43 13.20 6.66
N LEU A 106 3.63 13.05 7.22
CA LEU A 106 4.08 13.81 8.39
C LEU A 106 4.18 15.31 8.06
N ASN A 107 4.82 15.66 6.95
CA ASN A 107 4.99 17.05 6.52
C ASN A 107 3.65 17.75 6.23
N ASN A 108 2.63 17.00 5.84
CA ASN A 108 1.27 17.48 5.61
C ASN A 108 0.38 17.42 6.86
N GLY A 109 0.99 17.26 8.05
CA GLY A 109 0.30 17.38 9.32
C GLY A 109 -0.44 16.14 9.80
N ALA A 110 -0.21 14.96 9.20
CA ALA A 110 -0.80 13.74 9.74
C ALA A 110 -0.21 13.39 11.11
N ASP A 111 -1.07 12.97 12.03
CA ASP A 111 -0.65 12.47 13.34
C ASP A 111 0.29 11.27 13.22
N ILE A 112 1.37 11.26 13.98
CA ILE A 112 2.40 10.23 13.92
C ILE A 112 1.88 8.83 14.27
N ASN A 113 0.88 8.74 15.15
CA ASN A 113 0.28 7.45 15.51
C ASN A 113 -0.57 6.92 14.37
N ALA A 114 -1.32 7.79 13.67
CA ALA A 114 -2.04 7.42 12.46
C ALA A 114 -1.10 6.92 11.35
N ILE A 115 0.06 7.56 11.18
CA ILE A 115 1.08 7.10 10.24
C ILE A 115 1.64 5.72 10.66
N LYS A 116 1.93 5.52 11.94
CA LYS A 116 2.36 4.21 12.48
C LYS A 116 1.32 3.13 12.25
N ASP A 117 0.03 3.44 12.41
CA ASP A 117 -1.07 2.51 12.15
C ASP A 117 -1.15 2.12 10.68
N LEU A 118 -1.13 3.11 9.76
CA LEU A 118 -1.10 2.88 8.31
C LEU A 118 0.11 2.04 7.89
N LEU A 119 1.25 2.26 8.51
CA LEU A 119 2.47 1.52 8.22
C LEU A 119 2.53 0.15 8.91
N GLY A 120 1.72 -0.11 9.92
CA GLY A 120 1.73 -1.34 10.71
C GLY A 120 3.02 -1.51 11.50
N HIS A 121 3.42 -0.51 12.26
CA HIS A 121 4.56 -0.58 13.18
C HIS A 121 4.15 -1.32 14.46
N ALA A 122 4.97 -2.27 14.91
CA ALA A 122 4.64 -3.30 15.90
C ALA A 122 4.51 -2.82 17.35
N ASN A 123 4.72 -1.56 17.67
CA ASN A 123 4.82 -1.07 19.06
C ASN A 123 3.52 -0.52 19.67
N LEU A 124 2.39 -0.68 19.03
CA LEU A 124 1.09 -0.40 19.65
C LEU A 124 0.43 -1.72 20.02
N SER A 125 0.10 -1.83 21.30
CA SER A 125 -0.50 -2.98 21.98
C SER A 125 -1.62 -3.67 21.21
N ALA A 126 -1.71 -4.99 21.42
CA ALA A 126 -2.87 -5.86 21.21
C ALA A 126 -3.73 -5.60 19.97
N THR A 127 -4.03 -6.64 19.24
CA THR A 127 -5.01 -6.76 18.14
C THR A 127 -5.93 -5.55 18.00
N GLN A 128 -5.51 -4.56 17.17
CA GLN A 128 -6.38 -3.43 16.88
C GLN A 128 -7.56 -3.97 16.06
N VAL A 129 -8.71 -4.07 16.71
CA VAL A 129 -9.98 -4.31 16.02
C VAL A 129 -10.27 -3.03 15.21
N TYR A 130 -10.14 -3.10 13.90
CA TYR A 130 -10.50 -2.00 13.01
C TYR A 130 -12.02 -1.86 12.97
N THR A 131 -12.56 -1.02 13.86
CA THR A 131 -13.95 -0.64 13.81
C THR A 131 -14.22 0.25 12.60
N HIS A 132 -15.49 0.38 12.20
CA HIS A 132 -15.89 1.30 11.13
C HIS A 132 -15.37 2.72 11.38
N ASN A 133 -15.49 3.23 12.59
CA ASN A 133 -15.02 4.57 12.97
C ASN A 133 -13.49 4.72 12.82
N THR A 134 -12.72 3.69 13.15
CA THR A 134 -11.26 3.71 12.97
C THR A 134 -10.88 3.78 11.50
N VAL A 135 -11.56 3.04 10.63
CA VAL A 135 -11.31 3.04 9.18
C VAL A 135 -11.65 4.41 8.57
N GLU A 136 -12.79 4.99 8.94
CA GLU A 136 -13.19 6.32 8.45
C GLU A 136 -12.23 7.42 8.91
N LYS A 137 -11.74 7.35 10.16
CA LYS A 137 -10.70 8.25 10.66
C LYS A 137 -9.40 8.13 9.84
N LEU A 138 -8.94 6.92 9.55
CA LEU A 138 -7.75 6.70 8.73
C LEU A 138 -7.92 7.22 7.30
N LYS A 139 -9.11 7.06 6.70
CA LYS A 139 -9.43 7.63 5.38
C LYS A 139 -9.38 9.16 5.39
N SER A 140 -9.95 9.79 6.42
CA SER A 140 -9.94 11.25 6.56
C SER A 140 -8.50 11.77 6.65
N ILE A 141 -7.68 11.18 7.52
CA ILE A 141 -6.27 11.55 7.68
C ILE A 141 -5.50 11.32 6.37
N TYR A 142 -5.72 10.18 5.71
CA TYR A 142 -5.09 9.87 4.44
C TYR A 142 -5.47 10.90 3.36
N LYS A 143 -6.76 11.22 3.24
CA LYS A 143 -7.27 12.19 2.27
C LYS A 143 -6.70 13.60 2.51
N GLN A 144 -6.56 13.99 3.78
CA GLN A 144 -6.04 15.31 4.15
C GLN A 144 -4.52 15.42 3.90
N ALA A 145 -3.76 14.39 4.21
CA ALA A 145 -2.31 14.48 4.29
C ALA A 145 -1.56 13.85 3.10
N HIS A 146 -2.19 12.96 2.33
CA HIS A 146 -1.50 12.32 1.21
C HIS A 146 -1.66 13.12 -0.09
N PRO A 147 -0.57 13.49 -0.79
CA PRO A 147 -0.64 14.34 -2.01
C PRO A 147 -1.40 13.72 -3.19
N ARG A 148 -1.67 12.41 -3.14
CA ARG A 148 -2.41 11.65 -4.18
C ARG A 148 -3.57 10.84 -3.59
N ALA A 149 -4.20 11.36 -2.54
CA ALA A 149 -5.39 10.75 -1.95
C ALA A 149 -6.62 10.87 -2.85
#